data_1717b53cb86493d3307b50dacced8357
#
_entry.id   1717b53cb86493d3307b50dacced8357
#
_cell.length_a   1.000
_cell.length_b   1.000
_cell.length_c   1.000
_cell.angle_alpha   90.00
_cell.angle_beta   90.00
_cell.angle_gamma   90.00
#
_symmetry.space_group_name_H-M   'P 1'
#
loop_
_entity.id
_entity.type
_entity.pdbx_description
1 polymer ?
#
loop_
_entity_poly.entity_id
_entity_poly.type
_entity_poly.pdbx_seq_one_letter_code
_entity_poly.pdbx_strand_id
1 'polypeptide(L)'
;MSEERQLDVLRAIVEDYVATREPVGSRVLTERHGFGVSPATIRNDMATLEEAGYIAQPHTSAGRVPTDKGYRLFVDRLAEVRPLSAPQKRAIETFLSRAVDLDDVLVRAGRLIAQLTGQVAIVQYPSLRLSGLRHLELVPVGETRLLVVVITDTGRVEQRFLDVPAPDGGDDAPVIDEATLGELRVRLNAAAAGMRLSSLADAFERVVDGVDPRLRPLARAIADLVVETLDEEREERLVMVGTANLARAEMRFEQGLSPVLEALEEQVVLLGLLTEMSTNPRSPRDGRDDEREPESWARGGVAVRIGHENRLDGFTEVSVVASGYGSDGDTVATLGSVGPTRMDYPGTITAVRAVARYLSRVLPN
;
A
#
# COMPACT_ATOMS: atom_id res chain seq x y z
N MET A 1 -31.30 7.15 -22.77
CA MET A 1 -31.45 8.65 -22.66
C MET A 1 -31.77 9.12 -21.24
N SER A 2 -32.77 8.60 -20.54
CA SER A 2 -33.07 9.06 -19.16
C SER A 2 -32.01 8.59 -18.15
N GLU A 3 -31.64 7.33 -18.17
CA GLU A 3 -30.66 6.73 -17.26
C GLU A 3 -29.24 7.29 -17.47
N GLU A 4 -28.83 7.43 -18.70
CA GLU A 4 -27.54 8.01 -19.08
C GLU A 4 -27.41 9.45 -18.57
N ARG A 5 -28.48 10.27 -18.71
CA ARG A 5 -28.52 11.63 -18.18
C ARG A 5 -28.47 11.65 -16.64
N GLN A 6 -29.12 10.72 -15.97
CA GLN A 6 -29.05 10.59 -14.50
C GLN A 6 -27.65 10.30 -14.04
N LEU A 7 -26.90 9.45 -14.74
CA LEU A 7 -25.49 9.18 -14.48
C LEU A 7 -24.63 10.44 -14.69
N ASP A 8 -24.87 11.21 -15.76
CA ASP A 8 -24.18 12.48 -16.00
C ASP A 8 -24.51 13.52 -14.92
N VAL A 9 -25.75 13.58 -14.45
CA VAL A 9 -26.18 14.44 -13.35
C VAL A 9 -25.45 14.02 -12.04
N LEU A 10 -25.36 12.73 -11.76
CA LEU A 10 -24.61 12.24 -10.59
C LEU A 10 -23.12 12.61 -10.69
N ARG A 11 -22.53 12.41 -11.86
CA ARG A 11 -21.12 12.82 -12.12
C ARG A 11 -20.92 14.30 -11.80
N ALA A 12 -21.76 15.16 -12.34
CA ALA A 12 -21.68 16.60 -12.16
C ALA A 12 -21.88 17.01 -10.69
N ILE A 13 -22.80 16.34 -9.97
CA ILE A 13 -23.00 16.57 -8.53
C ILE A 13 -21.73 16.21 -7.75
N VAL A 14 -21.11 15.06 -8.03
CA VAL A 14 -19.87 14.64 -7.34
C VAL A 14 -18.73 15.61 -7.62
N GLU A 15 -18.50 15.97 -8.89
CA GLU A 15 -17.43 16.87 -9.31
C GLU A 15 -17.60 18.28 -8.69
N ASP A 16 -18.81 18.85 -8.75
CA ASP A 16 -19.11 20.16 -8.18
C ASP A 16 -18.97 20.14 -6.64
N TYR A 17 -19.48 19.10 -5.98
CA TYR A 17 -19.42 18.99 -4.53
C TYR A 17 -17.97 18.79 -4.03
N VAL A 18 -17.16 18.03 -4.72
CA VAL A 18 -15.73 17.90 -4.42
C VAL A 18 -15.00 19.24 -4.57
N ALA A 19 -15.32 20.00 -5.62
CA ALA A 19 -14.67 21.28 -5.91
C ALA A 19 -15.12 22.42 -4.98
N THR A 20 -16.44 22.57 -4.74
CA THR A 20 -17.00 23.72 -4.04
C THR A 20 -17.25 23.48 -2.55
N ARG A 21 -17.45 22.22 -2.15
CA ARG A 21 -17.86 21.79 -0.81
C ARG A 21 -19.26 22.29 -0.40
N GLU A 22 -20.06 22.72 -1.37
CA GLU A 22 -21.41 23.22 -1.14
C GLU A 22 -22.44 22.25 -1.74
N PRO A 23 -23.59 22.02 -1.08
CA PRO A 23 -24.66 21.22 -1.65
C PRO A 23 -25.08 21.75 -3.02
N VAL A 24 -25.20 20.86 -4.00
CA VAL A 24 -25.37 21.22 -5.41
C VAL A 24 -26.85 21.35 -5.77
N GLY A 25 -27.23 22.49 -6.33
CA GLY A 25 -28.60 22.76 -6.76
C GLY A 25 -28.82 22.52 -8.27
N SER A 26 -30.06 22.15 -8.67
CA SER A 26 -30.39 21.88 -10.07
C SER A 26 -30.11 23.05 -11.03
N ARG A 27 -30.26 24.29 -10.55
CA ARG A 27 -29.97 25.49 -11.35
C ARG A 27 -28.49 25.63 -11.64
N VAL A 28 -27.65 25.43 -10.60
CA VAL A 28 -26.17 25.49 -10.74
C VAL A 28 -25.67 24.44 -11.71
N LEU A 29 -26.21 23.21 -11.63
CA LEU A 29 -25.89 22.14 -12.57
C LEU A 29 -26.22 22.51 -14.01
N THR A 30 -27.42 23.06 -14.25
CA THR A 30 -27.85 23.45 -15.59
C THR A 30 -26.95 24.54 -16.18
N GLU A 31 -26.56 25.52 -15.35
CA GLU A 31 -25.70 26.64 -15.77
C GLU A 31 -24.25 26.23 -16.06
N ARG A 32 -23.70 25.26 -15.29
CA ARG A 32 -22.29 24.86 -15.40
C ARG A 32 -22.04 23.75 -16.43
N HIS A 33 -22.93 22.75 -16.48
CA HIS A 33 -22.66 21.50 -17.22
C HIS A 33 -23.41 21.36 -18.56
N GLY A 34 -24.25 22.32 -18.95
CA GLY A 34 -24.81 22.37 -20.27
C GLY A 34 -25.65 21.15 -20.71
N PHE A 35 -26.46 20.60 -19.82
CA PHE A 35 -27.25 19.37 -20.09
C PHE A 35 -28.30 19.50 -21.19
N GLY A 36 -28.55 20.69 -21.72
CA GLY A 36 -29.54 20.93 -22.78
C GLY A 36 -30.99 20.74 -22.36
N VAL A 37 -31.26 20.66 -21.02
CA VAL A 37 -32.59 20.49 -20.44
C VAL A 37 -32.86 21.55 -19.38
N SER A 38 -34.13 21.68 -18.98
CA SER A 38 -34.54 22.67 -17.99
C SER A 38 -34.07 22.30 -16.58
N PRO A 39 -33.89 23.30 -15.65
CA PRO A 39 -33.62 23.04 -14.25
C PRO A 39 -34.70 22.16 -13.56
N ALA A 40 -35.93 22.19 -14.06
CA ALA A 40 -37.01 21.34 -13.56
C ALA A 40 -36.77 19.86 -13.92
N THR A 41 -36.27 19.58 -15.14
CA THR A 41 -35.90 18.23 -15.56
C THR A 41 -34.74 17.69 -14.73
N ILE A 42 -33.69 18.50 -14.51
CA ILE A 42 -32.57 18.12 -13.63
C ILE A 42 -33.03 17.85 -12.21
N ARG A 43 -33.99 18.64 -11.69
CA ARG A 43 -34.56 18.38 -10.35
C ARG A 43 -35.28 17.04 -10.26
N ASN A 44 -35.98 16.63 -11.32
CA ASN A 44 -36.63 15.30 -11.36
C ASN A 44 -35.57 14.18 -11.41
N ASP A 45 -34.49 14.33 -12.20
CA ASP A 45 -33.38 13.38 -12.23
C ASP A 45 -32.72 13.27 -10.84
N MET A 46 -32.51 14.42 -10.14
CA MET A 46 -32.01 14.44 -8.79
C MET A 46 -32.94 13.74 -7.78
N ALA A 47 -34.28 13.89 -7.90
CA ALA A 47 -35.24 13.19 -7.06
C ALA A 47 -35.14 11.66 -7.27
N THR A 48 -35.01 11.18 -8.51
CA THR A 48 -34.79 9.76 -8.79
C THR A 48 -33.47 9.23 -8.20
N LEU A 49 -32.40 10.00 -8.31
CA LEU A 49 -31.11 9.63 -7.71
C LEU A 49 -31.17 9.63 -6.17
N GLU A 50 -31.95 10.51 -5.58
CA GLU A 50 -32.18 10.56 -4.12
C GLU A 50 -33.01 9.35 -3.65
N GLU A 51 -34.11 9.03 -4.34
CA GLU A 51 -34.91 7.82 -4.07
C GLU A 51 -34.07 6.54 -4.20
N ALA A 52 -33.13 6.50 -5.14
CA ALA A 52 -32.19 5.42 -5.30
C ALA A 52 -31.05 5.43 -4.27
N GLY A 53 -30.95 6.46 -3.41
CA GLY A 53 -29.97 6.59 -2.35
C GLY A 53 -28.56 6.98 -2.81
N TYR A 54 -28.37 7.51 -4.02
CA TYR A 54 -27.07 7.98 -4.52
C TYR A 54 -26.70 9.38 -4.07
N ILE A 55 -27.71 10.20 -3.79
CA ILE A 55 -27.54 11.55 -3.24
C ILE A 55 -28.50 11.74 -2.10
N ALA A 56 -28.22 12.72 -1.24
CA ALA A 56 -29.07 13.07 -0.10
C ALA A 56 -29.22 14.58 0.01
N GLN A 57 -30.29 15.02 0.67
CA GLN A 57 -30.50 16.42 1.03
C GLN A 57 -30.12 16.62 2.49
N PRO A 58 -29.03 17.35 2.82
CA PRO A 58 -28.62 17.53 4.22
C PRO A 58 -29.60 18.37 5.02
N HIS A 59 -30.30 19.36 4.39
CA HIS A 59 -31.33 20.18 5.01
C HIS A 59 -32.39 20.56 4.00
N THR A 60 -33.61 20.82 4.43
CA THR A 60 -34.82 21.08 3.59
C THR A 60 -34.66 22.17 2.53
N SER A 61 -33.78 23.14 2.72
CA SER A 61 -33.48 24.21 1.76
C SER A 61 -32.15 24.05 1.02
N ALA A 62 -31.38 23.02 1.33
CA ALA A 62 -30.08 22.79 0.72
C ALA A 62 -30.20 22.09 -0.65
N GLY A 63 -29.13 22.16 -1.45
CA GLY A 63 -28.95 21.32 -2.62
C GLY A 63 -28.79 19.84 -2.23
N ARG A 64 -28.16 19.07 -3.08
CA ARG A 64 -27.88 17.65 -2.84
C ARG A 64 -26.41 17.41 -2.66
N VAL A 65 -26.06 16.40 -1.85
CA VAL A 65 -24.71 15.91 -1.62
C VAL A 65 -24.64 14.43 -1.99
N PRO A 66 -23.51 13.92 -2.49
CA PRO A 66 -23.34 12.48 -2.73
C PRO A 66 -23.35 11.68 -1.42
N THR A 67 -23.92 10.48 -1.45
CA THR A 67 -23.77 9.46 -0.40
C THR A 67 -22.55 8.55 -0.73
N ASP A 68 -22.17 7.68 0.21
CA ASP A 68 -21.13 6.65 -0.05
C ASP A 68 -21.49 5.80 -1.27
N LYS A 69 -22.78 5.43 -1.42
CA LYS A 69 -23.30 4.73 -2.60
C LYS A 69 -23.15 5.55 -3.89
N GLY A 70 -23.36 6.84 -3.81
CA GLY A 70 -23.13 7.77 -4.94
C GLY A 70 -21.68 7.87 -5.34
N TYR A 71 -20.78 8.01 -4.36
CA TYR A 71 -19.33 7.99 -4.62
C TYR A 71 -18.87 6.64 -5.19
N ARG A 72 -19.40 5.52 -4.70
CA ARG A 72 -19.09 4.19 -5.22
C ARG A 72 -19.46 4.06 -6.70
N LEU A 73 -20.69 4.44 -7.06
CA LEU A 73 -21.13 4.41 -8.46
C LEU A 73 -20.28 5.34 -9.34
N PHE A 74 -19.91 6.51 -8.80
CA PHE A 74 -19.01 7.44 -9.48
C PHE A 74 -17.65 6.79 -9.76
N VAL A 75 -17.01 6.21 -8.75
CA VAL A 75 -15.68 5.57 -8.89
C VAL A 75 -15.72 4.39 -9.86
N ASP A 76 -16.76 3.55 -9.78
CA ASP A 76 -16.84 2.32 -10.57
C ASP A 76 -17.17 2.56 -12.05
N ARG A 77 -17.95 3.62 -12.37
CA ARG A 77 -18.51 3.78 -13.71
C ARG A 77 -18.28 5.16 -14.34
N LEU A 78 -18.15 6.20 -13.55
CA LEU A 78 -18.20 7.58 -14.02
C LEU A 78 -16.85 8.30 -13.97
N ALA A 79 -15.95 7.86 -13.09
CA ALA A 79 -14.65 8.48 -12.92
C ALA A 79 -13.75 8.22 -14.13
N GLU A 80 -13.36 9.31 -14.80
CA GLU A 80 -12.35 9.25 -15.86
C GLU A 80 -10.94 9.31 -15.24
N VAL A 81 -10.31 8.16 -15.05
CA VAL A 81 -8.93 8.09 -14.58
C VAL A 81 -7.99 8.40 -15.75
N ARG A 82 -7.56 9.65 -15.84
CA ARG A 82 -6.64 10.09 -16.90
C ARG A 82 -5.21 9.68 -16.58
N PRO A 83 -4.48 9.06 -17.54
CA PRO A 83 -3.08 8.75 -17.35
C PRO A 83 -2.27 10.05 -17.21
N LEU A 84 -1.22 10.01 -16.37
CA LEU A 84 -0.29 11.13 -16.25
C LEU A 84 0.33 11.48 -17.60
N SER A 85 0.51 12.76 -17.84
CA SER A 85 1.25 13.26 -19.00
C SER A 85 2.74 12.86 -18.93
N ALA A 86 3.41 12.84 -20.08
CA ALA A 86 4.84 12.50 -20.13
C ALA A 86 5.73 13.41 -19.25
N PRO A 87 5.49 14.74 -19.14
CA PRO A 87 6.20 15.58 -18.20
C PRO A 87 5.97 15.21 -16.74
N GLN A 88 4.73 14.90 -16.34
CA GLN A 88 4.40 14.48 -14.97
C GLN A 88 5.08 13.15 -14.60
N LYS A 89 5.06 12.15 -15.50
CA LYS A 89 5.77 10.88 -15.29
C LYS A 89 7.27 11.10 -15.09
N ARG A 90 7.91 11.92 -15.94
CA ARG A 90 9.34 12.25 -15.81
C ARG A 90 9.65 12.98 -14.49
N ALA A 91 8.79 13.89 -14.04
CA ALA A 91 8.96 14.58 -12.77
C ALA A 91 8.93 13.59 -11.58
N ILE A 92 7.99 12.65 -11.57
CA ILE A 92 7.89 11.56 -10.58
C ILE A 92 9.17 10.71 -10.61
N GLU A 93 9.57 10.25 -11.79
CA GLU A 93 10.78 9.43 -11.95
C GLU A 93 12.04 10.16 -11.47
N THR A 94 12.21 11.44 -11.84
CA THR A 94 13.35 12.25 -11.40
C THR A 94 13.36 12.47 -9.89
N PHE A 95 12.19 12.63 -9.26
CA PHE A 95 12.09 12.83 -7.82
C PHE A 95 12.44 11.56 -7.05
N LEU A 96 11.93 10.43 -7.49
CA LEU A 96 12.12 9.13 -6.82
C LEU A 96 13.50 8.52 -7.13
N SER A 97 14.08 8.73 -8.32
CA SER A 97 15.41 8.20 -8.69
C SER A 97 16.59 8.78 -7.89
N ARG A 98 16.35 9.84 -7.11
CA ARG A 98 17.36 10.42 -6.21
C ARG A 98 17.45 9.72 -4.86
N ALA A 99 16.65 8.69 -4.63
CA ALA A 99 16.71 7.91 -3.41
C ALA A 99 18.03 7.14 -3.33
N VAL A 100 18.59 7.06 -2.12
CA VAL A 100 19.89 6.42 -1.87
C VAL A 100 19.73 4.97 -1.41
N ASP A 101 18.58 4.63 -0.82
CA ASP A 101 18.26 3.30 -0.33
C ASP A 101 16.74 3.05 -0.37
N LEU A 102 16.32 1.86 0.11
CA LEU A 102 14.90 1.49 0.16
C LEU A 102 14.10 2.43 1.07
N ASP A 103 14.62 2.75 2.24
CA ASP A 103 13.94 3.63 3.20
C ASP A 103 13.66 5.01 2.59
N ASP A 104 14.66 5.60 1.92
CA ASP A 104 14.52 6.91 1.27
C ASP A 104 13.53 6.87 0.10
N VAL A 105 13.51 5.79 -0.70
CA VAL A 105 12.54 5.69 -1.80
C VAL A 105 11.12 5.57 -1.30
N LEU A 106 10.85 4.80 -0.23
CA LEU A 106 9.51 4.65 0.35
C LEU A 106 9.03 5.95 1.00
N VAL A 107 9.89 6.64 1.75
CA VAL A 107 9.57 7.96 2.32
C VAL A 107 9.28 8.99 1.23
N ARG A 108 10.07 9.03 0.15
CA ARG A 108 9.83 9.91 -1.00
C ARG A 108 8.53 9.57 -1.70
N ALA A 109 8.23 8.28 -1.89
CA ALA A 109 6.97 7.81 -2.48
C ALA A 109 5.77 8.31 -1.66
N GLY A 110 5.81 8.13 -0.33
CA GLY A 110 4.78 8.64 0.57
C GLY A 110 4.63 10.17 0.47
N ARG A 111 5.75 10.92 0.52
CA ARG A 111 5.71 12.39 0.37
C ARG A 111 5.09 12.82 -0.96
N LEU A 112 5.42 12.14 -2.04
CA LEU A 112 4.90 12.46 -3.36
C LEU A 112 3.40 12.21 -3.45
N ILE A 113 2.91 11.07 -2.95
CA ILE A 113 1.46 10.78 -2.88
C ILE A 113 0.75 11.85 -2.05
N ALA A 114 1.26 12.15 -0.84
CA ALA A 114 0.65 13.15 0.03
C ALA A 114 0.61 14.56 -0.59
N GLN A 115 1.64 14.94 -1.36
CA GLN A 115 1.68 16.22 -2.08
C GLN A 115 0.70 16.27 -3.25
N LEU A 116 0.62 15.20 -4.06
CA LEU A 116 -0.26 15.13 -5.22
C LEU A 116 -1.73 15.05 -4.84
N THR A 117 -2.05 14.36 -3.74
CA THR A 117 -3.44 14.11 -3.32
C THR A 117 -3.95 15.11 -2.28
N GLY A 118 -3.06 15.77 -1.56
CA GLY A 118 -3.41 16.59 -0.40
C GLY A 118 -3.97 15.76 0.78
N GLN A 119 -3.61 14.47 0.87
CA GLN A 119 -4.12 13.50 1.83
C GLN A 119 -2.99 12.88 2.64
N VAL A 120 -3.31 11.92 3.53
CA VAL A 120 -2.30 11.08 4.17
C VAL A 120 -1.88 9.99 3.19
N ALA A 121 -0.60 9.78 3.03
CA ALA A 121 -0.05 8.65 2.31
C ALA A 121 0.45 7.59 3.30
N ILE A 122 0.19 6.34 2.97
CA ILE A 122 0.68 5.17 3.69
C ILE A 122 1.44 4.30 2.70
N VAL A 123 2.67 3.92 3.05
CA VAL A 123 3.51 3.03 2.26
C VAL A 123 4.00 1.90 3.15
N GLN A 124 3.60 0.67 2.86
CA GLN A 124 4.05 -0.52 3.55
C GLN A 124 5.44 -0.91 3.06
N TYR A 125 6.32 -1.35 3.94
CA TYR A 125 7.58 -1.97 3.53
C TYR A 125 7.34 -3.34 2.89
N PRO A 126 8.17 -3.77 1.92
CA PRO A 126 8.09 -5.12 1.39
C PRO A 126 8.16 -6.17 2.49
N SER A 127 7.26 -7.15 2.45
CA SER A 127 7.23 -8.25 3.42
C SER A 127 8.47 -9.13 3.28
N LEU A 128 9.15 -9.41 4.40
CA LEU A 128 10.31 -10.33 4.41
C LEU A 128 9.91 -11.75 4.02
N ARG A 129 8.71 -12.20 4.40
CA ARG A 129 8.20 -13.53 4.06
C ARG A 129 8.02 -13.77 2.56
N LEU A 130 7.67 -12.70 1.82
CA LEU A 130 7.48 -12.76 0.38
C LEU A 130 8.77 -12.46 -0.39
N SER A 131 9.80 -11.98 0.31
CA SER A 131 11.11 -11.69 -0.27
C SER A 131 11.96 -12.97 -0.37
N GLY A 132 12.76 -13.05 -1.41
CA GLY A 132 13.82 -14.06 -1.52
C GLY A 132 15.13 -13.58 -0.89
N LEU A 133 15.96 -14.52 -0.41
CA LEU A 133 17.31 -14.19 0.03
C LEU A 133 18.17 -13.87 -1.19
N ARG A 134 18.69 -12.64 -1.28
CA ARG A 134 19.62 -12.23 -2.34
C ARG A 134 21.06 -12.46 -1.94
N HIS A 135 21.43 -12.10 -0.72
CA HIS A 135 22.79 -12.21 -0.23
C HIS A 135 22.84 -12.25 1.29
N LEU A 136 23.77 -13.03 1.79
CA LEU A 136 24.12 -13.14 3.20
C LEU A 136 25.57 -12.69 3.38
N GLU A 137 25.84 -11.77 4.32
CA GLU A 137 27.18 -11.40 4.71
C GLU A 137 27.43 -11.74 6.18
N LEU A 138 28.64 -12.21 6.49
CA LEU A 138 29.07 -12.63 7.81
C LEU A 138 30.28 -11.78 8.21
N VAL A 139 30.11 -10.92 9.20
CA VAL A 139 31.18 -10.01 9.64
C VAL A 139 31.53 -10.28 11.10
N PRO A 140 32.77 -10.70 11.42
CA PRO A 140 33.17 -10.88 12.81
C PRO A 140 33.21 -9.53 13.55
N VAL A 141 32.61 -9.49 14.74
CA VAL A 141 32.57 -8.29 15.61
C VAL A 141 33.14 -8.64 16.97
N GLY A 142 34.39 -9.10 16.97
CA GLY A 142 35.07 -9.61 18.15
C GLY A 142 35.27 -11.14 18.11
N GLU A 143 35.72 -11.71 19.21
CA GLU A 143 36.10 -13.14 19.29
C GLU A 143 34.90 -14.09 19.37
N THR A 144 33.77 -13.63 19.92
CA THR A 144 32.58 -14.46 20.21
C THR A 144 31.31 -13.95 19.58
N ARG A 145 31.38 -12.91 18.73
CA ARG A 145 30.18 -12.28 18.17
C ARG A 145 30.31 -12.07 16.66
N LEU A 146 29.27 -12.43 15.94
CA LEU A 146 29.16 -12.29 14.51
C LEU A 146 28.01 -11.33 14.17
N LEU A 147 28.22 -10.40 13.26
CA LEU A 147 27.14 -9.65 12.62
C LEU A 147 26.73 -10.41 11.35
N VAL A 148 25.50 -10.83 11.32
CA VAL A 148 24.85 -11.46 10.17
C VAL A 148 24.04 -10.40 9.43
N VAL A 149 24.36 -10.13 8.17
CA VAL A 149 23.65 -9.17 7.33
C VAL A 149 22.87 -9.94 6.26
N VAL A 150 21.56 -9.81 6.29
CA VAL A 150 20.64 -10.45 5.34
C VAL A 150 20.15 -9.42 4.35
N ILE A 151 20.38 -9.62 3.06
CA ILE A 151 19.92 -8.76 1.98
C ILE A 151 18.90 -9.52 1.16
N THR A 152 17.71 -8.94 1.01
CA THR A 152 16.63 -9.54 0.23
C THR A 152 16.64 -9.05 -1.22
N ASP A 153 15.92 -9.78 -2.08
CA ASP A 153 15.68 -9.41 -3.49
C ASP A 153 14.89 -8.09 -3.63
N THR A 154 14.08 -7.73 -2.61
CA THR A 154 13.38 -6.44 -2.52
C THR A 154 14.28 -5.27 -2.11
N GLY A 155 15.56 -5.52 -1.83
CA GLY A 155 16.54 -4.49 -1.40
C GLY A 155 16.46 -4.15 0.09
N ARG A 156 15.70 -4.90 0.89
CA ARG A 156 15.68 -4.76 2.33
C ARG A 156 16.95 -5.37 2.93
N VAL A 157 17.55 -4.67 3.90
CA VAL A 157 18.77 -5.09 4.61
C VAL A 157 18.43 -5.24 6.08
N GLU A 158 18.62 -6.46 6.62
CA GLU A 158 18.47 -6.75 8.03
C GLU A 158 19.82 -7.10 8.64
N GLN A 159 20.02 -6.69 9.88
CA GLN A 159 21.26 -6.94 10.62
C GLN A 159 20.93 -7.58 11.97
N ARG A 160 21.63 -8.67 12.26
CA ARG A 160 21.47 -9.41 13.51
C ARG A 160 22.82 -9.75 14.09
N PHE A 161 22.90 -9.69 15.42
CA PHE A 161 24.06 -10.22 16.12
C PHE A 161 23.80 -11.67 16.52
N LEU A 162 24.78 -12.52 16.25
CA LEU A 162 24.85 -13.90 16.67
C LEU A 162 25.99 -14.04 17.68
N ASP A 163 25.68 -14.48 18.88
CA ASP A 163 26.71 -14.92 19.79
C ASP A 163 27.13 -16.33 19.37
N VAL A 164 28.42 -16.49 19.09
CA VAL A 164 28.94 -17.76 18.56
C VAL A 164 28.87 -18.82 19.65
N PRO A 165 28.23 -19.97 19.35
CA PRO A 165 28.13 -21.01 20.34
C PRO A 165 29.52 -21.51 20.74
N ALA A 166 29.77 -21.55 22.07
CA ALA A 166 30.98 -22.13 22.60
C ALA A 166 31.05 -23.61 22.17
N PRO A 167 32.20 -24.13 21.76
CA PRO A 167 32.35 -25.53 21.46
C PRO A 167 32.10 -26.38 22.69
N ASP A 168 31.36 -27.46 22.53
CA ASP A 168 31.19 -28.45 23.59
C ASP A 168 32.55 -29.06 24.01
N GLY A 169 33.18 -28.49 25.05
CA GLY A 169 34.16 -29.07 25.90
C GLY A 169 35.47 -29.56 25.25
N GLY A 170 36.31 -28.68 24.75
CA GLY A 170 37.68 -29.03 24.40
C GLY A 170 38.52 -27.82 23.95
N ASP A 171 39.82 -27.88 24.15
CA ASP A 171 40.84 -26.88 23.74
C ASP A 171 40.95 -26.67 22.22
N ASP A 172 40.18 -27.43 21.41
CA ASP A 172 40.11 -27.40 19.93
C ASP A 172 38.87 -26.62 19.44
N ALA A 173 38.56 -25.47 20.02
CA ALA A 173 37.53 -24.56 19.50
C ALA A 173 37.87 -24.19 18.06
N PRO A 174 36.94 -24.30 17.07
CA PRO A 174 37.20 -23.75 15.76
C PRO A 174 37.42 -22.26 15.91
N VAL A 175 38.64 -21.82 15.58
CA VAL A 175 38.92 -20.41 15.48
C VAL A 175 38.01 -19.86 14.39
N ILE A 176 37.15 -18.91 14.74
CA ILE A 176 36.33 -18.19 13.77
C ILE A 176 37.25 -17.25 13.02
N ASP A 177 38.01 -17.80 12.09
CA ASP A 177 38.84 -17.02 11.23
C ASP A 177 38.05 -16.56 9.98
N GLU A 178 38.55 -15.57 9.33
CA GLU A 178 37.93 -14.97 8.14
C GLU A 178 37.80 -16.00 7.00
N ALA A 179 38.67 -16.96 6.89
CA ALA A 179 38.64 -18.01 5.87
C ALA A 179 37.45 -18.96 6.09
N THR A 180 37.23 -19.41 7.34
CA THR A 180 36.11 -20.28 7.72
C THR A 180 34.77 -19.57 7.51
N LEU A 181 34.65 -18.31 7.92
CA LEU A 181 33.46 -17.51 7.67
C LEU A 181 33.21 -17.29 6.17
N GLY A 182 34.28 -17.03 5.41
CA GLY A 182 34.22 -16.90 3.97
C GLY A 182 33.70 -18.16 3.27
N GLU A 183 34.15 -19.36 3.70
CA GLU A 183 33.66 -20.62 3.17
C GLU A 183 32.18 -20.85 3.50
N LEU A 184 31.76 -20.65 4.76
CA LEU A 184 30.35 -20.76 5.17
C LEU A 184 29.47 -19.78 4.39
N ARG A 185 29.88 -18.53 4.28
CA ARG A 185 29.18 -17.50 3.50
C ARG A 185 28.96 -17.93 2.04
N VAL A 186 30.01 -18.41 1.38
CA VAL A 186 29.93 -18.87 -0.02
C VAL A 186 28.95 -20.02 -0.16
N ARG A 187 29.01 -21.03 0.74
CA ARG A 187 28.13 -22.20 0.70
C ARG A 187 26.68 -21.83 0.96
N LEU A 188 26.41 -20.99 1.99
CA LEU A 188 25.07 -20.55 2.33
C LEU A 188 24.45 -19.70 1.22
N ASN A 189 25.21 -18.75 0.66
CA ASN A 189 24.75 -17.96 -0.47
C ASN A 189 24.47 -18.82 -1.71
N ALA A 190 25.35 -19.76 -2.04
CA ALA A 190 25.15 -20.64 -3.21
C ALA A 190 23.90 -21.53 -3.07
N ALA A 191 23.59 -21.96 -1.84
CA ALA A 191 22.42 -22.81 -1.58
C ALA A 191 21.11 -22.03 -1.57
N ALA A 192 21.13 -20.76 -1.19
CA ALA A 192 19.94 -20.01 -0.83
C ALA A 192 19.61 -18.80 -1.72
N ALA A 193 20.52 -18.41 -2.63
CA ALA A 193 20.31 -17.26 -3.50
C ALA A 193 19.03 -17.39 -4.33
N GLY A 194 18.14 -16.38 -4.22
CA GLY A 194 16.85 -16.35 -4.89
C GLY A 194 15.76 -17.25 -4.27
N MET A 195 16.05 -17.95 -3.19
CA MET A 195 15.06 -18.80 -2.51
C MET A 195 14.18 -17.99 -1.58
N ARG A 196 12.89 -18.32 -1.55
CA ARG A 196 11.93 -17.81 -0.57
C ARG A 196 12.03 -18.63 0.73
N LEU A 197 11.56 -18.03 1.83
CA LEU A 197 11.57 -18.64 3.17
C LEU A 197 11.10 -20.11 3.18
N SER A 198 10.03 -20.43 2.45
CA SER A 198 9.45 -21.79 2.40
C SER A 198 10.42 -22.88 1.95
N SER A 199 11.49 -22.54 1.21
CA SER A 199 12.48 -23.48 0.69
C SER A 199 13.87 -23.28 1.29
N LEU A 200 14.04 -22.21 2.07
CA LEU A 200 15.33 -21.78 2.59
C LEU A 200 15.83 -22.72 3.71
N ALA A 201 14.93 -23.12 4.61
CA ALA A 201 15.28 -24.02 5.71
C ALA A 201 15.86 -25.35 5.21
N ASP A 202 15.22 -26.00 4.24
CA ASP A 202 15.71 -27.25 3.64
C ASP A 202 17.04 -27.06 2.89
N ALA A 203 17.25 -25.90 2.29
CA ALA A 203 18.50 -25.59 1.60
C ALA A 203 19.66 -25.44 2.60
N PHE A 204 19.41 -24.75 3.71
CA PHE A 204 20.41 -24.56 4.76
C PHE A 204 20.73 -25.85 5.52
N GLU A 205 19.76 -26.71 5.81
CA GLU A 205 20.00 -28.02 6.39
C GLU A 205 21.01 -28.83 5.57
N ARG A 206 20.88 -28.84 4.23
CA ARG A 206 21.84 -29.52 3.36
C ARG A 206 23.26 -28.94 3.44
N VAL A 207 23.37 -27.63 3.65
CA VAL A 207 24.68 -26.98 3.86
C VAL A 207 25.26 -27.40 5.20
N VAL A 208 24.46 -27.37 6.26
CA VAL A 208 24.86 -27.77 7.64
C VAL A 208 25.35 -29.20 7.66
N ASP A 209 24.68 -30.12 6.97
CA ASP A 209 25.09 -31.51 6.89
C ASP A 209 26.40 -31.72 6.10
N GLY A 210 26.66 -30.84 5.14
CA GLY A 210 27.84 -30.92 4.24
C GLY A 210 29.10 -30.22 4.73
N VAL A 211 29.05 -29.49 5.87
CA VAL A 211 30.25 -28.85 6.46
C VAL A 211 30.96 -29.76 7.46
N ASP A 212 32.21 -29.40 7.79
CA ASP A 212 32.98 -30.08 8.84
C ASP A 212 32.14 -30.19 10.13
N PRO A 213 32.08 -31.35 10.78
CA PRO A 213 31.35 -31.56 12.02
C PRO A 213 31.61 -30.51 13.10
N ARG A 214 32.83 -29.96 13.16
CA ARG A 214 33.21 -28.90 14.10
C ARG A 214 32.53 -27.57 13.81
N LEU A 215 32.19 -27.30 12.56
CA LEU A 215 31.53 -26.05 12.12
C LEU A 215 30.01 -26.14 12.09
N ARG A 216 29.44 -27.37 12.24
CA ARG A 216 27.98 -27.57 12.20
C ARG A 216 27.20 -26.71 13.22
N PRO A 217 27.65 -26.58 14.49
CA PRO A 217 26.93 -25.75 15.44
C PRO A 217 26.86 -24.27 14.98
N LEU A 218 27.95 -23.73 14.45
CA LEU A 218 27.99 -22.37 13.93
C LEU A 218 27.14 -22.22 12.66
N ALA A 219 27.28 -23.16 11.72
CA ALA A 219 26.50 -23.13 10.48
C ALA A 219 24.99 -23.20 10.75
N ARG A 220 24.59 -24.06 11.72
CA ARG A 220 23.19 -24.18 12.16
C ARG A 220 22.71 -22.89 12.80
N ALA A 221 23.47 -22.33 13.73
CA ALA A 221 23.08 -21.07 14.39
C ALA A 221 22.91 -19.91 13.40
N ILE A 222 23.77 -19.84 12.37
CA ILE A 222 23.61 -18.85 11.29
C ILE A 222 22.35 -19.14 10.47
N ALA A 223 22.11 -20.41 10.10
CA ALA A 223 20.94 -20.81 9.32
C ALA A 223 19.63 -20.50 10.04
N ASP A 224 19.55 -20.90 11.32
CA ASP A 224 18.37 -20.65 12.18
C ASP A 224 18.12 -19.15 12.32
N LEU A 225 19.15 -18.35 12.60
CA LEU A 225 19.03 -16.90 12.70
C LEU A 225 18.53 -16.26 11.41
N VAL A 226 18.98 -16.71 10.25
CA VAL A 226 18.51 -16.17 8.95
C VAL A 226 17.06 -16.55 8.70
N VAL A 227 16.68 -17.81 8.96
CA VAL A 227 15.29 -18.27 8.82
C VAL A 227 14.38 -17.51 9.78
N GLU A 228 14.76 -17.37 11.05
CA GLU A 228 14.04 -16.59 12.06
C GLU A 228 13.92 -15.13 11.65
N THR A 229 14.99 -14.51 11.15
CA THR A 229 14.97 -13.11 10.68
C THR A 229 13.99 -12.90 9.53
N LEU A 230 13.87 -13.86 8.62
CA LEU A 230 12.93 -13.79 7.51
C LEU A 230 11.51 -14.18 7.88
N ASP A 231 11.35 -15.07 8.91
CA ASP A 231 10.03 -15.46 9.43
C ASP A 231 9.49 -14.49 10.50
N GLU A 232 10.38 -13.76 11.19
CA GLU A 232 9.93 -12.70 12.09
C GLU A 232 8.97 -11.76 11.37
N GLU A 233 7.69 -11.85 11.72
CA GLU A 233 6.71 -10.79 11.56
C GLU A 233 7.10 -9.61 12.48
N ARG A 234 8.29 -9.08 12.30
CA ARG A 234 8.49 -7.74 12.83
C ARG A 234 7.51 -6.85 12.12
N GLU A 235 6.71 -6.18 12.96
CA GLU A 235 5.70 -5.19 12.63
C GLU A 235 5.91 -4.69 11.21
N GLU A 236 5.03 -5.13 10.31
CA GLU A 236 5.06 -4.66 8.94
C GLU A 236 5.22 -3.15 9.01
N ARG A 237 6.41 -2.65 8.73
CA ARG A 237 6.73 -1.22 8.89
C ARG A 237 5.93 -0.42 7.88
N LEU A 238 5.32 0.65 8.38
CA LEU A 238 4.61 1.63 7.57
C LEU A 238 5.35 2.95 7.57
N VAL A 239 5.45 3.57 6.41
CA VAL A 239 5.75 4.99 6.27
C VAL A 239 4.43 5.72 6.17
N MET A 240 4.16 6.61 7.10
CA MET A 240 3.00 7.50 7.07
C MET A 240 3.47 8.93 6.87
N VAL A 241 2.91 9.62 5.88
CA VAL A 241 3.27 10.99 5.51
C VAL A 241 2.02 11.82 5.23
N GLY A 242 2.04 13.07 5.61
CA GLY A 242 0.98 14.02 5.28
C GLY A 242 -0.17 14.08 6.29
N THR A 243 0.02 13.65 7.53
CA THR A 243 -0.98 13.77 8.61
C THR A 243 -1.45 15.22 8.82
N ALA A 244 -0.57 16.21 8.60
CA ALA A 244 -0.92 17.62 8.59
C ALA A 244 -1.97 18.00 7.51
N ASN A 245 -2.15 17.19 6.47
CA ASN A 245 -3.20 17.41 5.46
C ASN A 245 -4.59 17.11 6.03
N LEU A 246 -4.71 16.15 6.96
CA LEU A 246 -5.97 15.90 7.69
C LEU A 246 -6.36 17.07 8.57
N ALA A 247 -5.40 17.67 9.27
CA ALA A 247 -5.67 18.86 10.06
C ALA A 247 -6.19 20.03 9.21
N ARG A 248 -5.67 20.21 7.99
CA ARG A 248 -6.21 21.18 7.03
C ARG A 248 -7.58 20.78 6.48
N ALA A 249 -7.92 19.51 6.56
CA ALA A 249 -9.20 18.95 6.13
C ALA A 249 -10.20 18.78 7.28
N GLU A 250 -9.90 19.23 8.50
CA GLU A 250 -10.71 19.06 9.71
C GLU A 250 -12.18 19.41 9.50
N MET A 251 -12.45 20.49 8.79
CA MET A 251 -13.84 20.89 8.43
C MET A 251 -14.55 19.91 7.46
N ARG A 252 -13.91 18.82 7.06
CA ARG A 252 -14.49 17.80 6.18
C ARG A 252 -15.01 16.57 6.91
N PHE A 253 -14.77 16.49 8.24
CA PHE A 253 -15.19 15.39 9.10
C PHE A 253 -16.31 15.86 10.01
N GLU A 254 -17.49 15.25 9.91
CA GLU A 254 -18.67 15.62 10.72
C GLU A 254 -18.50 15.22 12.19
N GLN A 255 -17.85 14.07 12.43
CA GLN A 255 -17.55 13.55 13.77
C GLN A 255 -16.24 14.08 14.36
N GLY A 256 -15.56 14.96 13.63
CA GLY A 256 -14.25 15.48 14.00
C GLY A 256 -13.10 14.60 13.56
N LEU A 257 -11.87 15.08 13.78
CA LEU A 257 -10.64 14.42 13.29
C LEU A 257 -10.10 13.36 14.25
N SER A 258 -10.44 13.43 15.56
CA SER A 258 -9.86 12.54 16.58
C SER A 258 -10.03 11.05 16.28
N PRO A 259 -11.24 10.54 15.92
CA PRO A 259 -11.40 9.11 15.63
C PRO A 259 -10.54 8.63 14.45
N VAL A 260 -10.33 9.51 13.46
CA VAL A 260 -9.49 9.20 12.30
C VAL A 260 -8.01 9.12 12.69
N LEU A 261 -7.55 10.05 13.55
CA LEU A 261 -6.18 10.06 14.02
C LEU A 261 -5.88 8.85 14.91
N GLU A 262 -6.79 8.52 15.84
CA GLU A 262 -6.68 7.33 16.69
C GLU A 262 -6.57 6.06 15.84
N ALA A 263 -7.43 5.90 14.83
CA ALA A 263 -7.37 4.75 13.92
C ALA A 263 -6.09 4.72 13.05
N LEU A 264 -5.51 5.89 12.73
CA LEU A 264 -4.24 5.98 12.00
C LEU A 264 -3.02 5.68 12.88
N GLU A 265 -3.11 5.87 14.20
CA GLU A 265 -2.04 5.51 15.14
C GLU A 265 -1.97 3.99 15.35
N GLU A 266 -3.07 3.26 15.15
CA GLU A 266 -3.12 1.81 15.24
C GLU A 266 -2.56 1.14 13.97
N GLN A 267 -1.24 1.00 13.89
CA GLN A 267 -0.56 0.43 12.72
C GLN A 267 -1.10 -0.95 12.31
N VAL A 268 -1.43 -1.81 13.29
CA VAL A 268 -1.98 -3.16 13.04
C VAL A 268 -3.30 -3.09 12.27
N VAL A 269 -4.16 -2.12 12.60
CA VAL A 269 -5.45 -1.91 11.93
C VAL A 269 -5.25 -1.48 10.49
N LEU A 270 -4.32 -0.56 10.26
CA LEU A 270 -3.98 -0.09 8.90
C LEU A 270 -3.39 -1.20 8.03
N LEU A 271 -2.52 -2.02 8.61
CA LEU A 271 -1.94 -3.18 7.93
C LEU A 271 -3.00 -4.19 7.55
N GLY A 272 -3.89 -4.52 8.48
CA GLY A 272 -5.04 -5.39 8.21
C GLY A 272 -5.90 -4.87 7.06
N LEU A 273 -6.19 -3.55 7.05
CA LEU A 273 -6.95 -2.91 5.98
C LEU A 273 -6.23 -2.99 4.63
N LEU A 274 -4.94 -2.65 4.58
CA LEU A 274 -4.15 -2.70 3.35
C LEU A 274 -4.00 -4.13 2.82
N THR A 275 -3.76 -5.10 3.70
CA THR A 275 -3.68 -6.52 3.36
C THR A 275 -5.00 -7.04 2.81
N GLU A 276 -6.13 -6.71 3.46
CA GLU A 276 -7.46 -7.09 2.97
C GLU A 276 -7.76 -6.46 1.60
N MET A 277 -7.38 -5.19 1.39
CA MET A 277 -7.51 -4.52 0.09
C MET A 277 -6.61 -5.15 -0.98
N SER A 278 -5.46 -5.71 -0.62
CA SER A 278 -4.55 -6.37 -1.55
C SER A 278 -5.01 -7.78 -1.94
N THR A 279 -5.62 -8.52 -1.02
CA THR A 279 -6.10 -9.88 -1.24
C THR A 279 -7.51 -9.92 -1.85
N ASN A 280 -8.35 -8.92 -1.54
CA ASN A 280 -9.71 -8.81 -2.04
C ASN A 280 -9.99 -7.38 -2.55
N PRO A 281 -9.54 -7.03 -3.76
CA PRO A 281 -9.70 -5.69 -4.32
C PRO A 281 -11.16 -5.32 -4.63
N ARG A 282 -12.09 -6.26 -4.52
CA ARG A 282 -13.52 -5.99 -4.69
C ARG A 282 -14.06 -5.34 -3.41
N SER A 283 -14.75 -4.20 -3.59
CA SER A 283 -15.68 -3.70 -2.58
C SER A 283 -16.72 -4.79 -2.28
N PRO A 284 -17.18 -4.94 -1.03
CA PRO A 284 -18.29 -5.84 -0.72
C PRO A 284 -19.53 -5.36 -1.49
N ARG A 285 -19.76 -5.92 -2.67
CA ARG A 285 -20.97 -5.69 -3.44
C ARG A 285 -22.11 -6.52 -2.85
N ASP A 286 -23.25 -5.88 -2.64
CA ASP A 286 -24.52 -6.60 -2.48
C ASP A 286 -24.73 -7.55 -3.69
N GLY A 287 -24.55 -8.83 -3.46
CA GLY A 287 -25.16 -10.02 -4.05
C GLY A 287 -25.49 -10.07 -5.56
N ARG A 288 -24.73 -9.40 -6.45
CA ARG A 288 -24.87 -9.59 -7.88
C ARG A 288 -23.55 -9.99 -8.49
N ASP A 289 -23.45 -11.25 -8.86
CA ASP A 289 -22.39 -11.86 -9.66
C ASP A 289 -22.36 -11.19 -11.06
N ASP A 290 -21.53 -10.20 -11.25
CA ASP A 290 -21.15 -9.71 -12.57
C ASP A 290 -19.81 -10.35 -12.93
N GLU A 291 -19.84 -11.31 -13.88
CA GLU A 291 -18.72 -12.18 -14.31
C GLU A 291 -17.58 -11.45 -15.05
N ARG A 292 -17.31 -10.18 -14.74
CA ARG A 292 -16.12 -9.52 -15.26
C ARG A 292 -14.94 -9.87 -14.36
N GLU A 293 -13.97 -10.59 -14.93
CA GLU A 293 -12.70 -10.91 -14.26
C GLU A 293 -12.12 -9.65 -13.60
N PRO A 294 -11.74 -9.72 -12.31
CA PRO A 294 -11.09 -8.59 -11.65
C PRO A 294 -9.76 -8.35 -12.35
N GLU A 295 -9.49 -7.10 -12.75
CA GLU A 295 -8.12 -6.70 -13.04
C GLU A 295 -7.29 -7.04 -11.79
N SER A 296 -6.35 -7.96 -11.94
CA SER A 296 -5.57 -8.46 -10.80
C SER A 296 -4.68 -7.36 -10.23
N TRP A 297 -4.51 -7.34 -8.93
CA TRP A 297 -3.53 -6.49 -8.26
C TRP A 297 -2.14 -6.57 -8.89
N ALA A 298 -1.72 -7.76 -9.27
CA ALA A 298 -0.45 -8.02 -9.94
C ALA A 298 -0.26 -7.24 -11.24
N ARG A 299 -1.35 -6.71 -11.83
CA ARG A 299 -1.30 -5.86 -13.03
C ARG A 299 -1.44 -4.36 -12.73
N GLY A 300 -1.22 -3.93 -11.48
CA GLY A 300 -1.28 -2.52 -11.06
C GLY A 300 -2.71 -1.96 -10.98
N GLY A 301 -3.69 -2.78 -10.60
CA GLY A 301 -5.01 -2.35 -10.20
C GLY A 301 -4.97 -1.44 -8.97
N VAL A 302 -6.03 -0.67 -8.75
CA VAL A 302 -6.18 0.20 -7.59
C VAL A 302 -7.50 -0.15 -6.91
N ALA A 303 -7.46 -0.49 -5.63
CA ALA A 303 -8.65 -0.67 -4.82
C ALA A 303 -9.05 0.65 -4.17
N VAL A 304 -10.37 0.83 -4.02
CA VAL A 304 -10.94 1.98 -3.35
C VAL A 304 -11.97 1.49 -2.34
N ARG A 305 -11.89 1.97 -1.10
CA ARG A 305 -12.91 1.81 -0.06
C ARG A 305 -13.42 3.17 0.35
N ILE A 306 -14.73 3.31 0.51
CA ILE A 306 -15.42 4.57 0.72
C ILE A 306 -16.26 4.47 1.99
N GLY A 307 -15.97 5.33 2.97
CA GLY A 307 -16.77 5.48 4.17
C GLY A 307 -17.01 4.14 4.89
N HIS A 308 -18.25 3.74 5.02
CA HIS A 308 -18.68 2.52 5.72
C HIS A 308 -18.13 1.21 5.12
N GLU A 309 -17.59 1.22 3.90
CA GLU A 309 -16.95 0.05 3.31
C GLU A 309 -15.65 -0.36 4.03
N ASN A 310 -15.04 0.55 4.79
CA ASN A 310 -13.81 0.27 5.55
C ASN A 310 -14.02 -0.70 6.72
N ARG A 311 -15.26 -0.84 7.24
CA ARG A 311 -15.62 -1.70 8.38
C ARG A 311 -14.77 -1.46 9.63
N LEU A 312 -14.18 -0.28 9.77
CA LEU A 312 -13.36 0.14 10.89
C LEU A 312 -14.02 1.32 11.58
N ASP A 313 -14.08 1.25 12.90
CA ASP A 313 -14.50 2.38 13.71
C ASP A 313 -13.52 3.54 13.49
N GLY A 314 -14.02 4.75 13.30
CA GLY A 314 -13.20 5.93 12.94
C GLY A 314 -12.96 6.12 11.44
N PHE A 315 -13.23 5.12 10.57
CA PHE A 315 -13.06 5.23 9.11
C PHE A 315 -14.37 5.40 8.34
N THR A 316 -15.50 5.65 9.01
CA THR A 316 -16.79 5.84 8.36
C THR A 316 -16.88 7.10 7.49
N GLU A 317 -16.07 8.10 7.77
CA GLU A 317 -15.96 9.34 6.98
C GLU A 317 -14.68 9.39 6.12
N VAL A 318 -13.97 8.27 6.03
CA VAL A 318 -12.68 8.15 5.36
C VAL A 318 -12.79 7.30 4.10
N SER A 319 -12.10 7.68 3.07
CA SER A 319 -11.85 6.82 1.91
C SER A 319 -10.38 6.44 1.82
N VAL A 320 -10.14 5.20 1.41
CA VAL A 320 -8.81 4.63 1.21
C VAL A 320 -8.67 4.24 -0.25
N VAL A 321 -7.60 4.70 -0.89
CA VAL A 321 -7.21 4.33 -2.25
C VAL A 321 -5.87 3.65 -2.16
N ALA A 322 -5.77 2.39 -2.53
CA ALA A 322 -4.56 1.61 -2.36
C ALA A 322 -4.19 0.83 -3.64
N SER A 323 -2.90 0.57 -3.82
CA SER A 323 -2.36 -0.23 -4.91
C SER A 323 -1.22 -1.08 -4.39
N GLY A 324 -1.17 -2.34 -4.83
CA GLY A 324 -0.02 -3.19 -4.59
C GLY A 324 1.19 -2.75 -5.42
N TYR A 325 2.38 -3.05 -4.92
CA TYR A 325 3.64 -2.95 -5.65
C TYR A 325 4.54 -4.14 -5.33
N GLY A 326 5.43 -4.50 -6.27
CA GLY A 326 6.28 -5.67 -6.13
C GLY A 326 7.06 -5.97 -7.40
N SER A 327 7.80 -7.08 -7.39
CA SER A 327 8.59 -7.58 -8.52
C SER A 327 7.97 -8.85 -9.12
N ASP A 328 8.32 -9.17 -10.39
CA ASP A 328 7.94 -10.42 -11.10
C ASP A 328 6.44 -10.75 -11.18
N GLY A 329 5.59 -9.72 -11.02
CA GLY A 329 4.14 -9.88 -11.04
C GLY A 329 3.52 -10.23 -9.68
N ASP A 330 4.32 -10.43 -8.64
CA ASP A 330 3.88 -10.65 -7.28
C ASP A 330 3.78 -9.31 -6.51
N THR A 331 2.70 -9.13 -5.75
CA THR A 331 2.57 -8.01 -4.83
C THR A 331 3.31 -8.34 -3.53
N VAL A 332 4.35 -7.58 -3.22
CA VAL A 332 5.13 -7.77 -1.98
C VAL A 332 4.78 -6.76 -0.90
N ALA A 333 4.11 -5.67 -1.26
CA ALA A 333 3.62 -4.66 -0.34
C ALA A 333 2.55 -3.77 -0.98
N THR A 334 1.94 -2.92 -0.18
CA THR A 334 0.86 -2.02 -0.58
C THR A 334 1.21 -0.59 -0.25
N LEU A 335 0.79 0.34 -1.08
CA LEU A 335 0.80 1.76 -0.78
C LEU A 335 -0.57 2.37 -1.04
N GLY A 336 -0.87 3.47 -0.37
CA GLY A 336 -2.18 4.09 -0.51
C GLY A 336 -2.24 5.53 -0.05
N SER A 337 -3.41 6.08 -0.22
CA SER A 337 -3.81 7.41 0.25
C SER A 337 -5.09 7.30 1.08
N VAL A 338 -5.11 7.99 2.20
CA VAL A 338 -6.23 8.06 3.14
C VAL A 338 -6.69 9.51 3.26
N GLY A 339 -7.95 9.74 2.99
CA GLY A 339 -8.54 11.07 3.04
C GLY A 339 -10.04 11.03 3.31
N PRO A 340 -10.72 12.19 3.40
CA PRO A 340 -12.16 12.24 3.60
C PRO A 340 -12.91 11.62 2.42
N THR A 341 -14.11 11.08 2.65
CA THR A 341 -14.96 10.53 1.57
C THR A 341 -15.16 11.51 0.42
N ARG A 342 -15.15 12.80 0.70
CA ARG A 342 -15.19 13.88 -0.28
C ARG A 342 -13.80 14.25 -0.76
N MET A 343 -13.24 13.48 -1.67
CA MET A 343 -11.92 13.69 -2.27
C MET A 343 -11.94 13.57 -3.80
N ASP A 344 -10.87 14.04 -4.46
CA ASP A 344 -10.65 13.81 -5.88
C ASP A 344 -10.19 12.35 -6.12
N TYR A 345 -11.16 11.45 -6.35
CA TYR A 345 -10.88 10.05 -6.63
C TYR A 345 -10.04 9.83 -7.90
N PRO A 346 -10.38 10.44 -9.06
CA PRO A 346 -9.59 10.27 -10.28
C PRO A 346 -8.12 10.68 -10.12
N GLY A 347 -7.88 11.82 -9.50
CA GLY A 347 -6.53 12.32 -9.23
C GLY A 347 -5.77 11.42 -8.24
N THR A 348 -6.44 10.98 -7.18
CA THR A 348 -5.85 10.09 -6.16
C THR A 348 -5.50 8.73 -6.75
N ILE A 349 -6.41 8.09 -7.51
CA ILE A 349 -6.16 6.82 -8.21
C ILE A 349 -4.96 6.94 -9.15
N THR A 350 -4.91 8.05 -9.90
CA THR A 350 -3.80 8.31 -10.84
C THR A 350 -2.47 8.42 -10.12
N ALA A 351 -2.40 9.17 -9.01
CA ALA A 351 -1.19 9.37 -8.22
C ALA A 351 -0.70 8.06 -7.58
N VAL A 352 -1.60 7.35 -6.88
CA VAL A 352 -1.31 6.07 -6.22
C VAL A 352 -0.80 5.04 -7.25
N ARG A 353 -1.51 4.87 -8.36
CA ARG A 353 -1.12 3.94 -9.45
C ARG A 353 0.25 4.29 -10.03
N ALA A 354 0.54 5.55 -10.25
CA ALA A 354 1.81 5.98 -10.84
C ALA A 354 2.99 5.67 -9.93
N VAL A 355 2.86 5.95 -8.64
CA VAL A 355 3.91 5.68 -7.65
C VAL A 355 4.08 4.17 -7.45
N ALA A 356 3.00 3.39 -7.35
CA ALA A 356 3.06 1.93 -7.24
C ALA A 356 3.81 1.31 -8.43
N ARG A 357 3.51 1.73 -9.65
CA ARG A 357 4.22 1.28 -10.85
C ARG A 357 5.70 1.65 -10.86
N TYR A 358 6.04 2.82 -10.32
CA TYR A 358 7.44 3.21 -10.21
C TYR A 358 8.17 2.30 -9.22
N LEU A 359 7.62 2.11 -8.01
CA LEU A 359 8.22 1.23 -7.01
C LEU A 359 8.40 -0.20 -7.54
N SER A 360 7.41 -0.74 -8.24
CA SER A 360 7.51 -2.08 -8.86
C SER A 360 8.63 -2.20 -9.92
N ARG A 361 9.05 -1.10 -10.53
CA ARG A 361 10.18 -1.10 -11.49
C ARG A 361 11.55 -0.94 -10.83
N VAL A 362 11.58 -0.29 -9.67
CA VAL A 362 12.83 0.10 -8.99
C VAL A 362 13.23 -0.93 -7.94
N LEU A 363 12.26 -1.68 -7.40
CA LEU A 363 12.58 -2.83 -6.56
C LEU A 363 13.37 -3.81 -7.42
N PRO A 364 14.58 -4.18 -6.98
CA PRO A 364 15.44 -5.08 -7.77
C PRO A 364 14.77 -6.45 -7.91
N ASN A 365 14.85 -6.98 -9.13
CA ASN A 365 14.52 -8.38 -9.44
C ASN A 365 15.57 -9.32 -8.83
#